data_e8bf3718e8dce3635e25bf5e642ab0b2
#
_entry.id   e8bf3718e8dce3635e25bf5e642ab0b2
#
_cell.length_a   1.000
_cell.length_b   1.000
_cell.length_c   1.000
_cell.angle_alpha   90.00
_cell.angle_beta   90.00
_cell.angle_gamma   90.00
#
_symmetry.space_group_name_H-M   'P 1'
#
loop_
_entity.id
_entity.type
_entity.pdbx_description
1 polymer ?
#
loop_
_entity_poly.entity_id
_entity_poly.type
_entity_poly.pdbx_seq_one_letter_code
_entity_poly.pdbx_strand_id
1 'polypeptide(L)'
;EMLRSLGLTYKAMEEEWGTMMPVLSLQMRYVRPAYYDELLTIRTTLRRLPDQFITFHVEIFNEKNKLVNGGNVRLCFIDIKSKQAVPTPDYLIEKLRPFFEP
;
A
#
# COMPACT_ATOMS: atom_id res chain seq x y z
N GLU A 1 -8.69 -3.37 -1.36
CA GLU A 1 -7.39 -2.98 -0.81
C GLU A 1 -6.65 -4.17 -0.24
N MET A 2 -5.34 -4.21 -0.45
CA MET A 2 -4.52 -5.37 -0.06
C MET A 2 -4.58 -5.67 1.45
N LEU A 3 -4.47 -4.64 2.30
CA LEU A 3 -4.48 -4.85 3.74
C LEU A 3 -5.83 -5.39 4.22
N ARG A 4 -6.92 -4.93 3.63
CA ARG A 4 -8.25 -5.45 3.96
C ARG A 4 -8.40 -6.91 3.60
N SER A 5 -7.84 -7.32 2.46
CA SER A 5 -7.91 -8.71 2.04
C SER A 5 -7.14 -9.64 2.98
N LEU A 6 -6.21 -9.10 3.75
CA LEU A 6 -5.47 -9.84 4.77
C LEU A 6 -6.15 -9.78 6.15
N GLY A 7 -7.32 -9.14 6.24
CA GLY A 7 -8.03 -8.98 7.50
C GLY A 7 -7.49 -7.86 8.38
N LEU A 8 -6.72 -6.94 7.80
CA LEU A 8 -6.15 -5.81 8.52
C LEU A 8 -6.87 -4.52 8.16
N THR A 9 -7.11 -3.66 9.14
CA THR A 9 -7.66 -2.33 8.94
C THR A 9 -6.79 -1.33 9.70
N TYR A 10 -6.83 -0.07 9.27
CA TYR A 10 -6.13 1.00 10.00
C TYR A 10 -6.62 1.11 11.43
N LYS A 11 -7.92 0.93 11.63
CA LYS A 11 -8.52 0.99 12.96
C LYS A 11 -7.95 -0.10 13.87
N ALA A 12 -7.87 -1.33 13.38
CA ALA A 12 -7.30 -2.44 14.15
C ALA A 12 -5.84 -2.19 14.47
N MET A 13 -5.07 -1.67 13.51
CA MET A 13 -3.66 -1.37 13.73
C MET A 13 -3.48 -0.31 14.82
N GLU A 14 -4.33 0.72 14.82
CA GLU A 14 -4.26 1.78 15.82
C GLU A 14 -4.71 1.30 17.19
N GLU A 15 -5.84 0.62 17.28
CA GLU A 15 -6.45 0.23 18.54
C GLU A 15 -5.77 -0.98 19.20
N GLU A 16 -5.42 -1.99 18.41
CA GLU A 16 -4.89 -3.24 18.96
C GLU A 16 -3.37 -3.24 19.08
N TRP A 17 -2.68 -2.62 18.14
CA TRP A 17 -1.21 -2.68 18.08
C TRP A 17 -0.54 -1.32 18.29
N GLY A 18 -1.33 -0.24 18.41
CA GLY A 18 -0.78 1.08 18.67
C GLY A 18 0.13 1.62 17.58
N THR A 19 -0.16 1.27 16.32
CA THR A 19 0.67 1.64 15.18
C THR A 19 -0.13 2.42 14.16
N MET A 20 0.45 3.51 13.65
CA MET A 20 -0.09 4.26 12.50
C MET A 20 0.76 3.99 11.27
N MET A 21 0.16 4.20 10.09
CA MET A 21 0.84 4.00 8.82
C MET A 21 0.63 5.20 7.91
N PRO A 22 1.30 6.34 8.22
CA PRO A 22 1.14 7.54 7.39
C PRO A 22 1.82 7.43 6.04
N VAL A 23 1.29 8.15 5.05
CA VAL A 23 1.90 8.24 3.73
C VAL A 23 3.15 9.11 3.82
N LEU A 24 4.28 8.55 3.43
CA LEU A 24 5.55 9.25 3.42
C LEU A 24 5.79 9.97 2.09
N SER A 25 5.47 9.30 0.99
CA SER A 25 5.60 9.90 -0.33
C SER A 25 4.61 9.27 -1.30
N LEU A 26 4.25 10.04 -2.31
CA LEU A 26 3.37 9.61 -3.38
C LEU A 26 3.94 10.13 -4.68
N GLN A 27 4.29 9.21 -5.60
CA GLN A 27 4.81 9.57 -6.92
C GLN A 27 3.91 8.93 -7.97
N MET A 28 3.36 9.75 -8.85
CA MET A 28 2.47 9.28 -9.90
C MET A 28 2.92 9.86 -11.24
N ARG A 29 2.81 9.04 -12.28
CA ARG A 29 3.14 9.43 -13.65
C ARG A 29 1.90 9.26 -14.52
N TYR A 30 1.49 10.33 -15.19
CA TYR A 30 0.41 10.28 -16.17
C TYR A 30 0.97 9.85 -17.51
N VAL A 31 0.39 8.80 -18.07
CA VAL A 31 0.84 8.23 -19.34
C VAL A 31 -0.09 8.64 -20.47
N ARG A 32 -1.40 8.63 -20.20
CA ARG A 32 -2.42 9.05 -21.16
C ARG A 32 -3.65 9.54 -20.41
N PRO A 33 -4.51 10.35 -21.06
CA PRO A 33 -5.69 10.87 -20.37
C PRO A 33 -6.71 9.78 -20.08
N ALA A 34 -7.40 9.94 -18.95
CA ALA A 34 -8.60 9.18 -18.64
C ALA A 34 -9.80 10.08 -18.90
N TYR A 35 -10.86 9.51 -19.47
CA TYR A 35 -12.05 10.28 -19.84
C TYR A 35 -13.15 10.12 -18.81
N TYR A 36 -14.00 11.12 -18.72
CA TYR A 36 -15.16 11.08 -17.86
C TYR A 36 -16.03 9.86 -18.22
N ASP A 37 -16.60 9.22 -17.21
CA ASP A 37 -17.41 8.00 -17.34
C ASP A 37 -16.66 6.75 -17.80
N GLU A 38 -15.34 6.84 -17.91
CA GLU A 38 -14.54 5.68 -18.28
C GLU A 38 -14.30 4.79 -17.05
N LEU A 39 -14.49 3.47 -17.20
CA LEU A 39 -14.18 2.53 -16.15
C LEU A 39 -12.66 2.33 -16.06
N LEU A 40 -12.14 2.49 -14.86
CA LEU A 40 -10.70 2.33 -14.61
C LEU A 40 -10.45 1.12 -13.72
N THR A 41 -9.41 0.38 -14.04
CA THR A 41 -8.97 -0.75 -13.23
C THR A 41 -7.70 -0.34 -12.49
N ILE A 42 -7.70 -0.50 -11.18
CA ILE A 42 -6.56 -0.17 -10.33
C ILE A 42 -5.90 -1.48 -9.88
N ARG A 43 -4.62 -1.60 -10.19
CA ARG A 43 -3.81 -2.73 -9.73
C ARG A 43 -2.80 -2.24 -8.72
N THR A 44 -2.83 -2.81 -7.53
CA THR A 44 -1.88 -2.49 -6.46
C THR A 44 -1.00 -3.70 -6.22
N THR A 45 0.31 -3.51 -6.24
CA THR A 45 1.28 -4.58 -6.10
C THR A 45 2.29 -4.27 -5.00
N LEU A 46 2.58 -5.25 -4.16
CA LEU A 46 3.66 -5.19 -3.18
C LEU A 46 4.74 -6.15 -3.64
N ARG A 47 5.91 -5.61 -4.04
CA ARG A 47 6.95 -6.40 -4.71
C ARG A 47 7.91 -7.12 -3.77
N ARG A 48 8.00 -6.68 -2.52
CA ARG A 48 8.88 -7.32 -1.54
C ARG A 48 8.35 -7.07 -0.14
N LEU A 49 8.79 -7.91 0.81
CA LEU A 49 8.42 -7.74 2.20
C LEU A 49 8.87 -6.38 2.71
N PRO A 50 8.01 -5.67 3.45
CA PRO A 50 8.39 -4.38 4.02
C PRO A 50 9.43 -4.54 5.12
N ASP A 51 10.30 -3.54 5.25
CA ASP A 51 11.24 -3.42 6.35
C ASP A 51 10.88 -2.22 7.21
N GLN A 52 11.54 -1.07 7.01
CA GLN A 52 11.15 0.18 7.66
C GLN A 52 10.01 0.88 6.94
N PHE A 53 9.86 0.58 5.66
CA PHE A 53 8.85 1.21 4.81
C PHE A 53 8.09 0.14 4.06
N ILE A 54 6.86 0.45 3.71
CA ILE A 54 6.09 -0.37 2.79
C ILE A 54 5.84 0.46 1.52
N THR A 55 6.15 -0.11 0.36
CA THR A 55 5.99 0.57 -0.92
C THR A 55 5.03 -0.21 -1.79
N PHE A 56 3.90 0.41 -2.12
CA PHE A 56 2.94 -0.15 -3.05
C PHE A 56 3.18 0.43 -4.44
N HIS A 57 3.15 -0.43 -5.44
CA HIS A 57 3.19 -0.04 -6.84
C HIS A 57 1.76 -0.02 -7.35
N VAL A 58 1.33 1.11 -7.90
CA VAL A 58 -0.04 1.31 -8.33
C VAL A 58 -0.06 1.54 -9.83
N GLU A 59 -0.93 0.82 -10.52
CA GLU A 59 -1.14 0.98 -11.95
C GLU A 59 -2.63 1.14 -12.20
N ILE A 60 -2.99 2.09 -13.07
CA ILE A 60 -4.37 2.36 -13.43
C ILE A 60 -4.53 2.16 -14.93
N PHE A 61 -5.47 1.28 -15.30
CA PHE A 61 -5.73 0.92 -16.69
C PHE A 61 -7.12 1.38 -17.11
N ASN A 62 -7.28 1.76 -18.37
CA ASN A 62 -8.58 2.13 -18.92
C ASN A 62 -9.36 0.90 -19.42
N GLU A 63 -10.54 1.12 -19.98
CA GLU A 63 -11.40 0.04 -20.48
C GLU A 63 -10.75 -0.79 -21.59
N LYS A 64 -9.82 -0.19 -22.31
CA LYS A 64 -9.08 -0.89 -23.37
C LYS A 64 -7.83 -1.57 -22.87
N ASN A 65 -7.69 -1.66 -21.54
CA ASN A 65 -6.54 -2.27 -20.87
C ASN A 65 -5.22 -1.56 -21.18
N LYS A 66 -5.28 -0.24 -21.38
CA LYS A 66 -4.11 0.59 -21.60
C LYS A 66 -3.74 1.31 -20.30
N LEU A 67 -2.45 1.41 -20.04
CA LEU A 67 -1.96 2.10 -18.84
C LEU A 67 -2.24 3.60 -18.93
N VAL A 68 -2.97 4.11 -17.96
CA VAL A 68 -3.33 5.53 -17.86
C VAL A 68 -2.39 6.25 -16.89
N ASN A 69 -2.08 5.61 -15.78
CA ASN A 69 -1.33 6.20 -14.69
C ASN A 69 -0.60 5.11 -13.96
N GLY A 70 0.56 5.42 -13.44
CA GLY A 70 1.32 4.49 -12.64
C GLY A 70 2.18 5.23 -11.64
N GLY A 71 2.52 4.58 -10.53
CA GLY A 71 3.35 5.21 -9.54
C GLY A 71 3.57 4.37 -8.30
N ASN A 72 4.06 5.02 -7.27
CA ASN A 72 4.40 4.39 -6.01
C ASN A 72 3.82 5.18 -4.85
N VAL A 73 3.31 4.44 -3.86
CA VAL A 73 2.91 5.01 -2.58
C VAL A 73 3.81 4.39 -1.52
N ARG A 74 4.52 5.23 -0.80
CA ARG A 74 5.43 4.78 0.25
C ARG A 74 4.92 5.24 1.60
N LEU A 75 4.82 4.30 2.53
CA LEU A 75 4.32 4.56 3.86
C LEU A 75 5.37 4.13 4.88
N CYS A 76 5.33 4.74 6.06
CA CYS A 76 6.14 4.30 7.18
C CYS A 76 5.24 3.84 8.31
N PHE A 77 5.84 3.37 9.40
CA PHE A 77 5.11 2.92 10.58
C PHE A 77 5.54 3.76 11.76
N ILE A 78 4.57 4.23 12.54
CA ILE A 78 4.82 5.08 13.70
C ILE A 78 4.10 4.48 14.89
N ASP A 79 4.83 4.35 16.02
CA ASP A 79 4.22 3.97 17.29
C ASP A 79 3.42 5.16 17.83
N ILE A 80 2.14 4.93 18.12
CA ILE A 80 1.24 6.01 18.53
C ILE A 80 1.66 6.64 19.86
N LYS A 81 2.12 5.83 20.79
CA LYS A 81 2.48 6.32 22.13
C LYS A 81 3.76 7.13 22.13
N SER A 82 4.80 6.62 21.51
CA SER A 82 6.10 7.28 21.48
C SER A 82 6.22 8.30 20.36
N LYS A 83 5.37 8.18 19.34
CA LYS A 83 5.39 8.99 18.12
C LYS A 83 6.71 8.85 17.36
N GLN A 84 7.37 7.73 17.53
CA GLN A 84 8.63 7.42 16.90
C GLN A 84 8.42 6.50 15.70
N ALA A 85 9.24 6.67 14.68
CA ALA A 85 9.25 5.75 13.54
C ALA A 85 9.73 4.37 14.03
N VAL A 86 9.04 3.33 13.58
CA VAL A 86 9.35 1.95 13.95
C VAL A 86 9.46 1.12 12.68
N PRO A 87 10.17 -0.03 12.71
CA PRO A 87 10.18 -0.96 11.59
C PRO A 87 8.78 -1.53 11.37
N THR A 88 8.56 -2.18 10.23
CA THR A 88 7.31 -2.86 9.95
C THR A 88 6.99 -3.83 11.09
N PRO A 89 5.80 -3.75 11.70
CA PRO A 89 5.44 -4.65 12.79
C PRO A 89 5.48 -6.12 12.37
N ASP A 90 5.91 -6.98 13.27
CA ASP A 90 6.06 -8.40 13.00
C ASP A 90 4.75 -9.05 12.56
N TYR A 91 3.63 -8.64 13.14
CA TYR A 91 2.33 -9.23 12.78
C TYR A 91 2.02 -9.02 11.29
N LEU A 92 2.40 -7.87 10.74
CA LEU A 92 2.18 -7.59 9.32
C LEU A 92 3.12 -8.42 8.45
N ILE A 93 4.38 -8.51 8.84
CA ILE A 93 5.37 -9.33 8.12
C ILE A 93 4.92 -10.79 8.09
N GLU A 94 4.43 -11.32 9.20
CA GLU A 94 3.94 -12.69 9.27
C GLU A 94 2.77 -12.93 8.32
N LYS A 95 1.87 -11.97 8.20
CA LYS A 95 0.73 -12.10 7.29
C LYS A 95 1.13 -11.99 5.81
N LEU A 96 2.17 -11.23 5.51
CA LEU A 96 2.64 -11.02 4.14
C LEU A 96 3.62 -12.09 3.67
N ARG A 97 4.34 -12.71 4.59
CA ARG A 97 5.39 -13.67 4.27
C ARG A 97 4.97 -14.78 3.31
N PRO A 98 3.79 -15.40 3.47
CA PRO A 98 3.38 -16.47 2.55
C PRO A 98 3.26 -16.04 1.09
N PHE A 99 3.14 -14.75 0.81
CA PHE A 99 3.05 -14.25 -0.56
C PHE A 99 4.41 -14.07 -1.23
N PHE A 100 5.50 -14.12 -0.46
CA PHE A 100 6.86 -13.90 -0.95
C PHE A 100 7.76 -15.13 -0.83
N GLU A 101 7.42 -16.07 0.02
CA GLU A 101 8.17 -17.30 0.21
C GLU A 101 7.41 -18.47 -0.43
N PRO A 102 8.11 -19.34 -1.18
CA PRO A 102 7.47 -20.50 -1.81
C PRO A 102 6.96 -21.52 -0.80
#